data_25aa0f7a5be0879c4e3a92b57737db58
#
_entry.id   25aa0f7a5be0879c4e3a92b57737db58
#
_cell.length_a   1.000
_cell.length_b   1.000
_cell.length_c   1.000
_cell.angle_alpha   90.00
_cell.angle_beta   90.00
_cell.angle_gamma   90.00
#
_symmetry.space_group_name_H-M   'P 1'
#
loop_
_entity.id
_entity.type
_entity.pdbx_description
1 polymer ?
#
loop_
_entity_poly.entity_id
_entity_poly.type
_entity_poly.pdbx_seq_one_letter_code
_entity_poly.pdbx_strand_id
1 'polypeptide(L)'
;IGFYEYFCLCEDLKAKPLPTLFAGIACQSPGRDPRHMDINSATFRNNVIQDYLDLIEFANGDPESSSWAAVRRDMGHPEPFGLDMIGVGNENFGADYVAKFDMISEAIHERYPDMLCVMSAGLFPFQPTMKRSWDHALALAATDSGAHDSATGDAIIVDEHSYHSPEWFASQASRFDAYPRCGAGVYFGEYSANGYFAGQPQTEQGANTWKSALGEAAFLTGCERNSDVVRMTSYAPLLAHIPAKGWAQNLIEFNPAHVSPTVNYEVERLFSTH
;
A
#
# COMPACT_ATOMS: atom_id res chain seq x y z
N ILE A 1 11.38 12.93 8.73
CA ILE A 1 11.53 11.69 7.94
C ILE A 1 10.85 11.93 6.61
N GLY A 2 11.61 11.72 5.54
CA GLY A 2 11.15 11.82 4.16
C GLY A 2 11.38 10.50 3.40
N PHE A 3 11.20 10.53 2.08
CA PHE A 3 11.39 9.35 1.24
C PHE A 3 12.83 8.83 1.24
N TYR A 4 13.82 9.71 1.41
CA TYR A 4 15.21 9.29 1.51
C TYR A 4 15.45 8.34 2.69
N GLU A 5 15.05 8.74 3.89
CA GLU A 5 15.19 7.92 5.10
C GLU A 5 14.32 6.66 5.03
N TYR A 6 13.16 6.73 4.35
CA TYR A 6 12.31 5.56 4.10
C TYR A 6 13.02 4.55 3.20
N PHE A 7 13.63 4.99 2.11
CA PHE A 7 14.39 4.11 1.21
C PHE A 7 15.61 3.50 1.90
N CYS A 8 16.37 4.28 2.65
CA CYS A 8 17.48 3.78 3.46
C CYS A 8 17.00 2.71 4.48
N LEU A 9 15.87 2.93 5.13
CA LEU A 9 15.29 1.94 6.03
C LEU A 9 14.91 0.64 5.30
N CYS A 10 14.36 0.74 4.10
CA CYS A 10 14.05 -0.46 3.31
C CYS A 10 15.32 -1.26 2.97
N GLU A 11 16.42 -0.58 2.61
CA GLU A 11 17.72 -1.24 2.39
C GLU A 11 18.26 -1.92 3.64
N ASP A 12 18.23 -1.22 4.79
CA ASP A 12 18.67 -1.77 6.07
C ASP A 12 17.89 -3.04 6.45
N LEU A 13 16.59 -3.06 6.15
CA LEU A 13 15.71 -4.20 6.38
C LEU A 13 15.77 -5.26 5.27
N LYS A 14 16.47 -4.99 4.16
CA LYS A 14 16.47 -5.81 2.94
C LYS A 14 15.06 -6.01 2.38
N ALA A 15 14.24 -4.98 2.49
CA ALA A 15 12.87 -4.91 1.97
C ALA A 15 12.83 -4.04 0.73
N LYS A 16 11.91 -4.35 -0.19
CA LYS A 16 11.61 -3.48 -1.33
C LYS A 16 10.78 -2.28 -0.88
N PRO A 17 11.08 -1.07 -1.36
CA PRO A 17 10.25 0.09 -1.06
C PRO A 17 8.95 0.08 -1.88
N LEU A 18 7.85 0.48 -1.23
CA LEU A 18 6.56 0.74 -1.87
C LEU A 18 6.03 2.09 -1.35
N PRO A 19 6.51 3.21 -1.89
CA PRO A 19 5.96 4.52 -1.56
C PRO A 19 4.57 4.68 -2.18
N THR A 20 3.61 5.22 -1.41
CA THR A 20 2.27 5.56 -1.90
C THR A 20 2.12 7.08 -1.93
N LEU A 21 1.78 7.64 -3.10
CA LEU A 21 1.67 9.07 -3.30
C LEU A 21 0.22 9.50 -3.51
N PHE A 22 -0.02 10.79 -3.32
CA PHE A 22 -1.31 11.43 -3.53
C PHE A 22 -1.72 11.39 -5.00
N ALA A 23 -2.93 10.86 -5.29
CA ALA A 23 -3.46 10.76 -6.65
C ALA A 23 -4.42 11.90 -7.03
N GLY A 24 -4.29 13.07 -6.41
CA GLY A 24 -5.20 14.20 -6.67
C GLY A 24 -6.57 14.07 -6.00
N ILE A 25 -6.74 13.12 -5.08
CA ILE A 25 -7.98 12.88 -4.34
C ILE A 25 -7.63 12.62 -2.87
N ALA A 26 -8.29 13.31 -1.95
CA ALA A 26 -8.09 13.07 -0.53
C ALA A 26 -8.52 11.65 -0.14
N CYS A 27 -7.85 11.08 0.87
CA CYS A 27 -8.18 9.76 1.41
C CYS A 27 -9.67 9.66 1.78
N GLN A 28 -10.34 8.62 1.33
CA GLN A 28 -11.77 8.36 1.56
C GLN A 28 -12.72 9.47 1.02
N SER A 29 -12.28 10.24 0.03
CA SER A 29 -13.15 11.24 -0.62
C SER A 29 -14.32 10.56 -1.34
N PRO A 30 -15.54 11.14 -1.33
CA PRO A 30 -15.91 12.41 -0.68
C PRO A 30 -16.41 12.26 0.76
N GLY A 31 -16.43 11.06 1.32
CA GLY A 31 -17.05 10.78 2.63
C GLY A 31 -16.34 11.44 3.81
N ARG A 32 -15.02 11.35 3.85
CA ARG A 32 -14.20 11.92 4.93
C ARG A 32 -13.71 13.32 4.58
N ASP A 33 -13.24 13.50 3.37
CA ASP A 33 -12.71 14.76 2.86
C ASP A 33 -13.15 14.93 1.40
N PRO A 34 -13.94 15.95 1.06
CA PRO A 34 -14.45 16.12 -0.30
C PRO A 34 -13.43 16.68 -1.30
N ARG A 35 -12.21 17.01 -0.83
CA ARG A 35 -11.20 17.63 -1.70
C ARG A 35 -10.71 16.68 -2.76
N HIS A 36 -10.82 17.11 -4.01
CA HIS A 36 -10.22 16.47 -5.17
C HIS A 36 -9.80 17.52 -6.20
N MET A 37 -8.79 17.20 -6.99
CA MET A 37 -8.30 18.06 -8.05
C MET A 37 -9.02 17.75 -9.36
N ASP A 38 -9.26 18.78 -10.16
CA ASP A 38 -9.72 18.58 -11.53
C ASP A 38 -8.62 17.87 -12.34
N ILE A 39 -8.95 16.73 -12.92
CA ILE A 39 -8.05 15.92 -13.75
C ILE A 39 -7.52 16.71 -14.98
N ASN A 40 -8.26 17.69 -15.47
CA ASN A 40 -7.88 18.52 -16.59
C ASN A 40 -7.02 19.72 -16.18
N SER A 41 -6.84 19.97 -14.89
CA SER A 41 -6.07 21.12 -14.42
C SER A 41 -4.57 20.98 -14.73
N ALA A 42 -3.94 22.13 -15.01
CA ALA A 42 -2.48 22.17 -15.12
C ALA A 42 -1.79 21.75 -13.83
N THR A 43 -2.40 22.05 -12.68
CA THR A 43 -1.87 21.65 -11.36
C THR A 43 -1.83 20.14 -11.18
N PHE A 44 -2.87 19.42 -11.65
CA PHE A 44 -2.84 17.95 -11.59
C PHE A 44 -1.67 17.38 -12.40
N ARG A 45 -1.49 17.86 -13.65
CA ARG A 45 -0.39 17.37 -14.51
C ARG A 45 0.98 17.77 -14.03
N ASN A 46 1.15 19.04 -13.68
CA ASN A 46 2.48 19.61 -13.40
C ASN A 46 2.97 19.34 -11.98
N ASN A 47 2.07 19.01 -11.05
CA ASN A 47 2.45 18.72 -9.67
C ASN A 47 2.19 17.23 -9.37
N VAL A 48 0.91 16.76 -9.43
CA VAL A 48 0.61 15.38 -8.99
C VAL A 48 1.32 14.34 -9.84
N ILE A 49 1.18 14.38 -11.17
CA ILE A 49 1.85 13.41 -12.05
C ILE A 49 3.37 13.60 -11.97
N GLN A 50 3.84 14.83 -11.95
CA GLN A 50 5.27 15.12 -11.89
C GLN A 50 5.90 14.62 -10.58
N ASP A 51 5.22 14.68 -9.43
CA ASP A 51 5.73 14.17 -8.16
C ASP A 51 6.04 12.66 -8.23
N TYR A 52 5.23 11.87 -8.97
CA TYR A 52 5.52 10.45 -9.21
C TYR A 52 6.81 10.27 -10.01
N LEU A 53 6.93 11.00 -11.11
CA LEU A 53 8.09 10.91 -12.00
C LEU A 53 9.37 11.36 -11.28
N ASP A 54 9.29 12.45 -10.52
CA ASP A 54 10.41 12.99 -9.75
C ASP A 54 10.87 12.01 -8.66
N LEU A 55 9.92 11.35 -7.96
CA LEU A 55 10.28 10.37 -6.95
C LEU A 55 10.94 9.13 -7.54
N ILE A 56 10.45 8.62 -8.68
CA ILE A 56 11.08 7.49 -9.38
C ILE A 56 12.47 7.89 -9.88
N GLU A 57 12.61 9.09 -10.44
CA GLU A 57 13.90 9.62 -10.88
C GLU A 57 14.87 9.80 -9.71
N PHE A 58 14.38 10.32 -8.57
CA PHE A 58 15.17 10.39 -7.34
C PHE A 58 15.64 9.01 -6.90
N ALA A 59 14.74 8.02 -6.90
CA ALA A 59 15.06 6.67 -6.42
C ALA A 59 16.00 5.89 -7.35
N ASN A 60 15.80 5.99 -8.67
CA ASN A 60 16.43 5.09 -9.65
C ASN A 60 17.33 5.77 -10.67
N GLY A 61 17.25 7.10 -10.80
CA GLY A 61 17.97 7.83 -11.84
C GLY A 61 19.50 7.76 -11.71
N ASP A 62 20.20 8.02 -12.81
CA ASP A 62 21.64 8.17 -12.85
C ASP A 62 22.03 9.61 -12.42
N PRO A 63 22.83 9.78 -11.36
CA PRO A 63 23.20 11.09 -10.84
C PRO A 63 24.03 11.97 -11.82
N GLU A 64 24.59 11.39 -12.86
CA GLU A 64 25.33 12.16 -13.87
C GLU A 64 24.42 12.79 -14.94
N SER A 65 23.18 12.28 -15.08
CA SER A 65 22.21 12.76 -16.07
C SER A 65 20.90 13.27 -15.50
N SER A 66 20.61 12.98 -14.22
CA SER A 66 19.37 13.32 -13.54
C SER A 66 19.59 14.27 -12.37
N SER A 67 18.82 15.36 -12.33
CA SER A 67 18.88 16.32 -11.23
C SER A 67 18.42 15.76 -9.90
N TRP A 68 17.36 14.93 -9.88
CA TRP A 68 16.87 14.31 -8.66
C TRP A 68 17.80 13.21 -8.15
N ALA A 69 18.40 12.42 -9.06
CA ALA A 69 19.40 11.43 -8.67
C ALA A 69 20.70 12.10 -8.17
N ALA A 70 21.07 13.27 -8.71
CA ALA A 70 22.17 14.08 -8.17
C ALA A 70 21.88 14.54 -6.73
N VAL A 71 20.64 14.93 -6.42
CA VAL A 71 20.22 15.23 -5.03
C VAL A 71 20.39 14.00 -4.13
N ARG A 72 19.96 12.82 -4.57
CA ARG A 72 20.17 11.55 -3.82
C ARG A 72 21.64 11.31 -3.54
N ARG A 73 22.52 11.44 -4.54
CA ARG A 73 23.97 11.32 -4.39
C ARG A 73 24.50 12.30 -3.36
N ASP A 74 24.09 13.58 -3.44
CA ASP A 74 24.57 14.64 -2.55
C ASP A 74 24.05 14.46 -1.11
N MET A 75 22.95 13.71 -0.92
CA MET A 75 22.48 13.23 0.37
C MET A 75 23.28 12.04 0.90
N GLY A 76 24.21 11.49 0.13
CA GLY A 76 25.11 10.42 0.53
C GLY A 76 24.82 9.05 -0.04
N HIS A 77 23.85 8.94 -0.99
CA HIS A 77 23.48 7.68 -1.61
C HIS A 77 23.57 7.75 -3.15
N PRO A 78 24.76 7.54 -3.74
CA PRO A 78 24.94 7.61 -5.19
C PRO A 78 24.25 6.49 -5.97
N GLU A 79 24.12 5.30 -5.38
CA GLU A 79 23.50 4.15 -6.03
C GLU A 79 21.96 4.24 -6.06
N PRO A 80 21.27 3.62 -7.06
CA PRO A 80 19.81 3.58 -7.07
C PRO A 80 19.26 2.70 -5.96
N PHE A 81 18.09 3.07 -5.43
CA PHE A 81 17.37 2.28 -4.42
C PHE A 81 16.61 1.06 -5.01
N GLY A 82 16.52 0.97 -6.34
CA GLY A 82 15.83 -0.15 -6.98
C GLY A 82 14.32 -0.16 -6.77
N LEU A 83 13.69 1.02 -6.84
CA LEU A 83 12.23 1.14 -6.76
C LEU A 83 11.59 0.49 -8.00
N ASP A 84 10.80 -0.55 -7.78
CA ASP A 84 10.09 -1.30 -8.84
C ASP A 84 8.56 -1.28 -8.68
N MET A 85 8.06 -0.69 -7.58
CA MET A 85 6.62 -0.57 -7.28
C MET A 85 6.28 0.81 -6.73
N ILE A 86 5.09 1.34 -7.08
CA ILE A 86 4.60 2.60 -6.55
C ILE A 86 3.09 2.57 -6.35
N GLY A 87 2.63 3.02 -5.18
CA GLY A 87 1.21 3.14 -4.85
C GLY A 87 0.61 4.43 -5.38
N VAL A 88 -0.53 4.32 -6.08
CA VAL A 88 -1.24 5.44 -6.66
C VAL A 88 -2.50 5.75 -5.85
N GLY A 89 -2.40 6.73 -4.97
CA GLY A 89 -3.47 7.12 -4.05
C GLY A 89 -3.65 6.17 -2.87
N ASN A 90 -4.40 6.63 -1.87
CA ASN A 90 -4.71 5.87 -0.66
C ASN A 90 -6.20 5.90 -0.36
N GLU A 91 -6.82 4.73 -0.20
CA GLU A 91 -8.25 4.56 0.05
C GLU A 91 -9.14 5.35 -0.92
N ASN A 92 -8.65 5.54 -2.13
CA ASN A 92 -9.36 6.19 -3.21
C ASN A 92 -10.22 5.19 -3.99
N PHE A 93 -11.30 5.67 -4.57
CA PHE A 93 -12.25 4.83 -5.29
C PHE A 93 -13.13 5.65 -6.27
N GLY A 94 -13.88 4.95 -7.10
CA GLY A 94 -14.85 5.56 -8.01
C GLY A 94 -14.28 5.95 -9.38
N ALA A 95 -15.12 6.49 -10.25
CA ALA A 95 -14.76 6.74 -11.65
C ALA A 95 -13.70 7.85 -11.81
N ASP A 96 -13.76 8.88 -10.96
CA ASP A 96 -12.78 9.98 -10.96
C ASP A 96 -11.38 9.48 -10.56
N TYR A 97 -11.32 8.60 -9.56
CA TYR A 97 -10.06 7.97 -9.17
C TYR A 97 -9.49 7.09 -10.29
N VAL A 98 -10.31 6.22 -10.88
CA VAL A 98 -9.87 5.35 -11.98
C VAL A 98 -9.27 6.17 -13.13
N ALA A 99 -9.94 7.25 -13.55
CA ALA A 99 -9.41 8.12 -14.60
C ALA A 99 -8.08 8.80 -14.23
N LYS A 100 -7.91 9.18 -12.96
CA LYS A 100 -6.63 9.75 -12.47
C LYS A 100 -5.53 8.69 -12.37
N PHE A 101 -5.89 7.48 -11.92
CA PHE A 101 -4.98 6.35 -11.92
C PHE A 101 -4.43 6.09 -13.33
N ASP A 102 -5.30 6.02 -14.34
CA ASP A 102 -4.89 5.80 -15.73
C ASP A 102 -3.89 6.86 -16.20
N MET A 103 -4.20 8.15 -15.99
CA MET A 103 -3.30 9.23 -16.40
C MET A 103 -1.95 9.20 -15.69
N ILE A 104 -1.92 8.81 -14.40
CA ILE A 104 -0.68 8.70 -13.63
C ILE A 104 0.12 7.48 -14.12
N SER A 105 -0.52 6.31 -14.21
CA SER A 105 0.15 5.07 -14.62
C SER A 105 0.64 5.14 -16.07
N GLU A 106 -0.12 5.72 -17.00
CA GLU A 106 0.33 5.98 -18.37
C GLU A 106 1.59 6.84 -18.39
N ALA A 107 1.60 7.96 -17.65
CA ALA A 107 2.77 8.84 -17.59
C ALA A 107 4.00 8.15 -16.95
N ILE A 108 3.79 7.26 -15.98
CA ILE A 108 4.85 6.44 -15.39
C ILE A 108 5.38 5.46 -16.45
N HIS A 109 4.51 4.68 -17.08
CA HIS A 109 4.91 3.64 -18.03
C HIS A 109 5.54 4.19 -19.33
N GLU A 110 5.23 5.43 -19.73
CA GLU A 110 5.93 6.11 -20.82
C GLU A 110 7.45 6.26 -20.57
N ARG A 111 7.88 6.37 -19.31
CA ARG A 111 9.29 6.55 -18.91
C ARG A 111 9.90 5.33 -18.24
N TYR A 112 9.09 4.59 -17.50
CA TYR A 112 9.47 3.46 -16.66
C TYR A 112 8.51 2.29 -16.91
N PRO A 113 8.63 1.61 -18.06
CA PRO A 113 7.65 0.62 -18.51
C PRO A 113 7.51 -0.58 -17.56
N ASP A 114 8.54 -0.89 -16.78
CA ASP A 114 8.56 -2.02 -15.85
C ASP A 114 8.09 -1.64 -14.43
N MET A 115 7.69 -0.37 -14.19
CA MET A 115 7.22 0.08 -12.88
C MET A 115 5.84 -0.49 -12.57
N LEU A 116 5.72 -1.28 -11.50
CA LEU A 116 4.46 -1.86 -11.08
C LEU A 116 3.62 -0.81 -10.31
N CYS A 117 2.48 -0.44 -10.88
CA CYS A 117 1.54 0.48 -10.22
C CYS A 117 0.56 -0.28 -9.32
N VAL A 118 0.41 0.17 -8.07
CA VAL A 118 -0.54 -0.37 -7.10
C VAL A 118 -1.77 0.53 -7.07
N MET A 119 -2.95 -0.06 -7.39
CA MET A 119 -4.22 0.64 -7.49
C MET A 119 -5.02 0.52 -6.19
N SER A 120 -5.48 1.63 -5.63
CA SER A 120 -6.35 1.60 -4.46
C SER A 120 -7.75 1.07 -4.80
N ALA A 121 -8.31 0.23 -3.92
CA ALA A 121 -9.68 -0.27 -4.00
C ALA A 121 -10.60 0.30 -2.91
N GLY A 122 -10.17 1.35 -2.23
CA GLY A 122 -10.92 1.95 -1.13
C GLY A 122 -10.76 1.19 0.19
N LEU A 123 -11.71 1.41 1.11
CA LEU A 123 -11.62 0.93 2.49
C LEU A 123 -12.53 -0.27 2.79
N PHE A 124 -13.58 -0.47 2.00
CA PHE A 124 -14.64 -1.43 2.35
C PHE A 124 -14.69 -2.59 1.36
N PRO A 125 -14.29 -3.80 1.80
CA PRO A 125 -14.46 -4.99 0.99
C PRO A 125 -15.93 -5.22 0.65
N PHE A 126 -16.18 -5.70 -0.58
CA PHE A 126 -17.52 -6.04 -1.09
C PHE A 126 -18.46 -4.86 -1.43
N GLN A 127 -17.97 -3.63 -1.44
CA GLN A 127 -18.77 -2.49 -1.90
C GLN A 127 -18.65 -2.28 -3.43
N PRO A 128 -19.64 -1.61 -4.06
CA PRO A 128 -19.57 -1.30 -5.51
C PRO A 128 -18.32 -0.51 -5.90
N THR A 129 -17.77 0.28 -4.99
CA THR A 129 -16.54 1.06 -5.19
C THR A 129 -15.32 0.18 -5.37
N MET A 130 -15.15 -0.83 -4.52
CA MET A 130 -14.10 -1.83 -4.63
C MET A 130 -14.24 -2.64 -5.92
N LYS A 131 -15.47 -3.06 -6.25
CA LYS A 131 -15.74 -3.78 -7.49
C LYS A 131 -15.28 -3.00 -8.72
N ARG A 132 -15.46 -1.69 -8.75
CA ARG A 132 -15.01 -0.85 -9.87
C ARG A 132 -13.50 -0.88 -10.07
N SER A 133 -12.73 -0.74 -9.00
CA SER A 133 -11.26 -0.85 -9.07
C SER A 133 -10.84 -2.24 -9.55
N TRP A 134 -11.47 -3.29 -9.04
CA TRP A 134 -11.21 -4.65 -9.51
C TRP A 134 -11.60 -4.89 -10.96
N ASP A 135 -12.78 -4.46 -11.40
CA ASP A 135 -13.19 -4.59 -12.80
C ASP A 135 -12.18 -3.90 -13.73
N HIS A 136 -11.68 -2.73 -13.31
CA HIS A 136 -10.67 -1.98 -14.07
C HIS A 136 -9.32 -2.68 -14.09
N ALA A 137 -8.83 -3.14 -12.93
CA ALA A 137 -7.59 -3.88 -12.83
C ALA A 137 -7.59 -5.16 -13.66
N LEU A 138 -8.70 -5.91 -13.66
CA LEU A 138 -8.87 -7.10 -14.49
C LEU A 138 -8.89 -6.77 -15.98
N ALA A 139 -9.47 -5.62 -16.38
CA ALA A 139 -9.45 -5.17 -17.76
C ALA A 139 -8.03 -4.80 -18.21
N LEU A 140 -7.26 -4.12 -17.37
CA LEU A 140 -5.84 -3.83 -17.63
C LEU A 140 -5.03 -5.12 -17.77
N ALA A 141 -5.16 -6.05 -16.84
CA ALA A 141 -4.46 -7.33 -16.87
C ALA A 141 -4.81 -8.16 -18.13
N ALA A 142 -6.05 -8.09 -18.62
CA ALA A 142 -6.48 -8.80 -19.82
C ALA A 142 -5.89 -8.21 -21.13
N THR A 143 -5.51 -6.94 -21.13
CA THR A 143 -4.89 -6.27 -22.30
C THR A 143 -3.36 -6.33 -22.26
N ASP A 144 -2.80 -6.71 -21.12
CA ASP A 144 -1.37 -6.85 -20.97
C ASP A 144 -0.84 -8.05 -21.76
N SER A 145 0.16 -7.81 -22.61
CA SER A 145 0.76 -8.85 -23.45
C SER A 145 1.73 -9.78 -22.73
N GLY A 146 1.80 -9.72 -21.39
CA GLY A 146 2.62 -10.61 -20.58
C GLY A 146 4.13 -10.31 -20.60
N ALA A 147 4.48 -9.07 -20.95
CA ALA A 147 5.90 -8.66 -21.09
C ALA A 147 6.46 -7.97 -19.82
N HIS A 148 5.72 -7.97 -18.70
CA HIS A 148 6.27 -7.39 -17.48
C HIS A 148 7.23 -8.37 -16.80
N ASP A 149 8.50 -7.96 -16.73
CA ASP A 149 9.52 -8.60 -15.88
C ASP A 149 9.35 -8.13 -14.41
N SER A 150 8.08 -8.01 -13.98
CA SER A 150 7.80 -7.70 -12.59
C SER A 150 8.12 -8.91 -11.72
N ALA A 151 8.64 -8.66 -10.52
CA ALA A 151 9.01 -9.72 -9.58
C ALA A 151 7.81 -10.63 -9.18
N THR A 152 6.58 -10.19 -9.47
CA THR A 152 5.33 -10.92 -9.19
C THR A 152 4.72 -11.56 -10.43
N GLY A 153 5.08 -11.13 -11.64
CA GLY A 153 4.44 -11.52 -12.89
C GLY A 153 3.02 -10.95 -13.07
N ASP A 154 2.63 -9.98 -12.23
CA ASP A 154 1.34 -9.30 -12.32
C ASP A 154 1.46 -8.01 -13.13
N ALA A 155 0.44 -7.69 -13.93
CA ALA A 155 0.33 -6.43 -14.65
C ALA A 155 -0.06 -5.27 -13.72
N ILE A 156 -0.75 -5.57 -12.62
CA ILE A 156 -1.26 -4.61 -11.66
C ILE A 156 -1.46 -5.27 -10.29
N ILE A 157 -1.29 -4.50 -9.23
CA ILE A 157 -1.67 -4.90 -7.87
C ILE A 157 -2.83 -4.03 -7.39
N VAL A 158 -3.81 -4.63 -6.72
CA VAL A 158 -4.94 -3.95 -6.11
C VAL A 158 -4.75 -3.91 -4.60
N ASP A 159 -4.77 -2.70 -4.05
CA ASP A 159 -4.61 -2.43 -2.62
C ASP A 159 -5.97 -2.43 -1.92
N GLU A 160 -6.16 -3.40 -1.04
CA GLU A 160 -7.36 -3.59 -0.22
C GLU A 160 -7.07 -3.30 1.24
N HIS A 161 -7.99 -2.60 1.91
CA HIS A 161 -7.90 -2.30 3.34
C HIS A 161 -9.05 -2.93 4.13
N SER A 162 -8.81 -3.30 5.39
CA SER A 162 -9.86 -3.76 6.31
C SER A 162 -9.50 -3.58 7.78
N TYR A 163 -10.42 -2.97 8.51
CA TYR A 163 -10.37 -2.81 9.96
C TYR A 163 -11.66 -3.35 10.57
N HIS A 164 -11.60 -4.56 11.11
CA HIS A 164 -12.78 -5.28 11.59
C HIS A 164 -12.52 -6.01 12.91
N SER A 165 -13.53 -6.71 13.43
CA SER A 165 -13.37 -7.53 14.61
C SER A 165 -12.47 -8.75 14.36
N PRO A 166 -11.87 -9.33 15.41
CA PRO A 166 -11.12 -10.59 15.31
C PRO A 166 -11.93 -11.74 14.72
N GLU A 167 -13.22 -11.81 15.02
CA GLU A 167 -14.12 -12.83 14.48
C GLU A 167 -14.33 -12.67 12.97
N TRP A 168 -14.44 -11.42 12.51
CA TRP A 168 -14.52 -11.13 11.09
C TRP A 168 -13.27 -11.62 10.37
N PHE A 169 -12.06 -11.25 10.86
CA PHE A 169 -10.81 -11.70 10.27
C PHE A 169 -10.71 -13.23 10.22
N ALA A 170 -11.05 -13.94 11.32
CA ALA A 170 -11.07 -15.39 11.33
C ALA A 170 -12.04 -15.98 10.31
N SER A 171 -13.21 -15.34 10.11
CA SER A 171 -14.20 -15.78 9.11
C SER A 171 -13.77 -15.53 7.66
N GLN A 172 -12.78 -14.66 7.43
CA GLN A 172 -12.27 -14.30 6.11
C GLN A 172 -11.05 -15.14 5.67
N ALA A 173 -10.67 -16.17 6.40
CA ALA A 173 -9.53 -17.04 6.07
C ALA A 173 -9.62 -17.72 4.67
N SER A 174 -10.82 -17.80 4.08
CA SER A 174 -11.04 -18.30 2.72
C SER A 174 -11.35 -17.21 1.68
N ARG A 175 -11.21 -15.93 2.04
CA ARG A 175 -11.59 -14.79 1.19
C ARG A 175 -10.98 -14.87 -0.21
N PHE A 176 -9.71 -15.16 -0.31
CA PHE A 176 -8.95 -15.11 -1.56
C PHE A 176 -9.04 -16.40 -2.39
N ASP A 177 -9.68 -17.48 -1.87
CA ASP A 177 -9.79 -18.76 -2.56
C ASP A 177 -10.50 -18.65 -3.93
N ALA A 178 -11.43 -17.70 -4.07
CA ALA A 178 -12.20 -17.46 -5.29
C ALA A 178 -11.71 -16.24 -6.12
N TYR A 179 -10.64 -15.58 -5.71
CA TYR A 179 -10.11 -14.44 -6.49
C TYR A 179 -9.55 -14.93 -7.83
N PRO A 180 -9.70 -14.13 -8.91
CA PRO A 180 -9.19 -14.51 -10.21
C PRO A 180 -7.65 -14.55 -10.22
N ARG A 181 -7.07 -15.53 -10.93
CA ARG A 181 -5.64 -15.72 -11.17
C ARG A 181 -5.33 -15.33 -12.60
N CYS A 182 -5.36 -14.05 -12.92
CA CYS A 182 -5.30 -13.55 -14.30
C CYS A 182 -4.46 -12.27 -14.46
N GLY A 183 -3.35 -12.16 -13.71
CA GLY A 183 -2.40 -11.06 -13.86
C GLY A 183 -2.73 -9.81 -13.02
N ALA A 184 -3.70 -9.90 -12.10
CA ALA A 184 -3.95 -8.88 -11.08
C ALA A 184 -3.71 -9.48 -9.69
N GLY A 185 -2.72 -8.95 -8.97
CA GLY A 185 -2.38 -9.36 -7.61
C GLY A 185 -3.11 -8.55 -6.55
N VAL A 186 -3.06 -9.03 -5.30
CA VAL A 186 -3.59 -8.34 -4.11
C VAL A 186 -2.43 -7.86 -3.24
N TYR A 187 -2.48 -6.61 -2.86
CA TYR A 187 -1.82 -6.06 -1.69
C TYR A 187 -2.87 -5.81 -0.62
N PHE A 188 -2.80 -6.49 0.52
CA PHE A 188 -3.66 -6.20 1.65
C PHE A 188 -2.96 -5.15 2.52
N GLY A 189 -3.05 -3.89 2.06
CA GLY A 189 -2.13 -2.82 2.41
C GLY A 189 -2.33 -2.20 3.77
N GLU A 190 -3.54 -2.23 4.30
CA GLU A 190 -3.82 -1.81 5.67
C GLU A 190 -4.82 -2.74 6.33
N TYR A 191 -4.46 -3.30 7.48
CA TYR A 191 -5.39 -4.07 8.29
C TYR A 191 -5.03 -4.12 9.76
N SER A 192 -6.04 -4.33 10.58
CA SER A 192 -5.90 -4.80 11.95
C SER A 192 -7.21 -5.35 12.49
N ALA A 193 -7.14 -6.40 13.29
CA ALA A 193 -8.28 -6.97 14.01
C ALA A 193 -8.52 -6.21 15.32
N ASN A 194 -9.04 -4.99 15.22
CA ASN A 194 -9.14 -4.03 16.31
C ASN A 194 -10.50 -4.00 17.03
N GLY A 195 -11.44 -4.89 16.66
CA GLY A 195 -12.78 -4.93 17.22
C GLY A 195 -13.75 -3.88 16.70
N TYR A 196 -13.30 -2.94 15.89
CA TYR A 196 -14.09 -1.84 15.36
C TYR A 196 -13.93 -1.70 13.87
N PHE A 197 -14.93 -1.06 13.27
CA PHE A 197 -14.88 -0.56 11.94
C PHE A 197 -14.00 0.70 11.87
N ALA A 198 -13.29 0.91 10.78
CA ALA A 198 -12.46 2.09 10.61
C ALA A 198 -13.23 3.40 10.90
N GLY A 199 -12.61 4.29 11.66
CA GLY A 199 -13.21 5.56 12.08
C GLY A 199 -14.07 5.49 13.32
N GLN A 200 -14.33 4.32 13.92
CA GLN A 200 -14.96 4.21 15.22
C GLN A 200 -13.94 4.44 16.35
N PRO A 201 -14.37 4.96 17.51
CA PRO A 201 -13.50 5.04 18.67
C PRO A 201 -12.98 3.67 19.06
N GLN A 202 -11.68 3.55 19.20
CA GLN A 202 -11.02 2.32 19.61
C GLN A 202 -10.65 2.40 21.08
N THR A 203 -10.74 1.27 21.77
CA THR A 203 -10.39 1.19 23.19
C THR A 203 -9.08 0.40 23.36
N GLU A 204 -8.28 0.81 24.33
CA GLU A 204 -7.05 0.10 24.70
C GLU A 204 -7.33 -1.36 25.09
N GLN A 205 -8.47 -1.67 25.68
CA GLN A 205 -8.83 -3.03 26.08
C GLN A 205 -9.13 -3.95 24.89
N GLY A 206 -9.55 -3.38 23.75
CA GLY A 206 -9.84 -4.16 22.53
C GLY A 206 -8.66 -4.30 21.58
N ALA A 207 -7.62 -3.48 21.79
CA ALA A 207 -6.49 -3.41 20.87
C ALA A 207 -5.38 -4.43 21.26
N ASN A 208 -4.73 -5.00 20.26
CA ASN A 208 -3.55 -5.86 20.40
C ASN A 208 -3.69 -6.96 21.47
N THR A 209 -4.83 -7.63 21.49
CA THR A 209 -5.14 -8.75 22.37
C THR A 209 -4.77 -10.10 21.71
N TRP A 210 -4.67 -11.17 22.51
CA TRP A 210 -4.55 -12.53 21.97
C TRP A 210 -5.65 -12.87 20.98
N LYS A 211 -6.85 -12.39 21.24
CA LYS A 211 -8.01 -12.60 20.35
C LYS A 211 -7.80 -11.90 19.00
N SER A 212 -7.32 -10.65 18.99
CA SER A 212 -7.01 -9.94 17.76
C SER A 212 -5.89 -10.64 16.99
N ALA A 213 -4.81 -11.02 17.66
CA ALA A 213 -3.69 -11.73 17.05
C ALA A 213 -4.09 -13.08 16.43
N LEU A 214 -4.95 -13.86 17.11
CA LEU A 214 -5.46 -15.12 16.58
C LEU A 214 -6.41 -14.93 15.39
N GLY A 215 -7.21 -13.86 15.38
CA GLY A 215 -8.04 -13.49 14.23
C GLY A 215 -7.20 -13.16 12.99
N GLU A 216 -6.15 -12.36 13.17
CA GLU A 216 -5.18 -12.05 12.11
C GLU A 216 -4.41 -13.28 11.65
N ALA A 217 -3.92 -14.13 12.57
CA ALA A 217 -3.25 -15.38 12.23
C ALA A 217 -4.13 -16.28 11.34
N ALA A 218 -5.40 -16.45 11.67
CA ALA A 218 -6.33 -17.21 10.86
C ALA A 218 -6.50 -16.61 9.45
N PHE A 219 -6.58 -15.29 9.34
CA PHE A 219 -6.65 -14.60 8.05
C PHE A 219 -5.37 -14.78 7.24
N LEU A 220 -4.21 -14.57 7.86
CA LEU A 220 -2.90 -14.69 7.22
C LEU A 220 -2.62 -16.10 6.68
N THR A 221 -3.11 -17.17 7.33
CA THR A 221 -3.05 -18.51 6.75
C THR A 221 -3.79 -18.60 5.41
N GLY A 222 -4.87 -17.85 5.26
CA GLY A 222 -5.59 -17.69 3.99
C GLY A 222 -4.79 -16.91 2.95
N CYS A 223 -4.08 -15.86 3.36
CA CYS A 223 -3.19 -15.11 2.49
C CYS A 223 -2.05 -15.98 1.96
N GLU A 224 -1.36 -16.71 2.83
CA GLU A 224 -0.29 -17.63 2.44
C GLU A 224 -0.77 -18.73 1.49
N ARG A 225 -1.91 -19.36 1.81
CA ARG A 225 -2.51 -20.40 0.94
C ARG A 225 -2.80 -19.85 -0.47
N ASN A 226 -3.07 -18.58 -0.59
CA ASN A 226 -3.36 -17.87 -1.84
C ASN A 226 -2.21 -16.93 -2.28
N SER A 227 -0.95 -17.28 -2.00
CA SER A 227 0.23 -16.49 -2.37
C SER A 227 0.43 -16.34 -3.88
N ASP A 228 -0.30 -17.12 -4.66
CA ASP A 228 -0.41 -16.99 -6.12
C ASP A 228 -1.26 -15.78 -6.55
N VAL A 229 -1.99 -15.15 -5.64
CA VAL A 229 -2.75 -13.92 -5.87
C VAL A 229 -2.50 -12.86 -4.80
N VAL A 230 -2.34 -13.22 -3.53
CA VAL A 230 -1.96 -12.28 -2.46
C VAL A 230 -0.45 -12.12 -2.44
N ARG A 231 0.02 -10.98 -2.90
CA ARG A 231 1.45 -10.69 -3.05
C ARG A 231 2.07 -10.09 -1.81
N MET A 232 1.31 -9.27 -1.11
CA MET A 232 1.79 -8.54 0.06
C MET A 232 0.67 -8.33 1.08
N THR A 233 1.07 -8.23 2.34
CA THR A 233 0.21 -7.78 3.44
C THR A 233 0.99 -6.78 4.30
N SER A 234 0.32 -5.78 4.88
CA SER A 234 0.94 -4.87 5.84
C SER A 234 -0.02 -4.42 6.91
N TYR A 235 0.39 -4.60 8.16
CA TYR A 235 -0.36 -4.17 9.33
C TYR A 235 -0.34 -2.65 9.46
N ALA A 236 -1.44 -2.06 9.90
CA ALA A 236 -1.53 -0.64 10.16
C ALA A 236 -2.26 -0.30 11.48
N PRO A 237 -1.72 0.68 12.24
CA PRO A 237 -0.43 1.37 12.06
C PRO A 237 0.77 0.51 12.49
N LEU A 238 1.90 0.66 11.79
CA LEU A 238 3.13 -0.08 12.11
C LEU A 238 3.78 0.40 13.40
N LEU A 239 4.00 1.71 13.52
CA LEU A 239 4.77 2.33 14.60
C LEU A 239 3.93 3.37 15.35
N ALA A 240 4.00 3.36 16.67
CA ALA A 240 3.39 4.38 17.50
C ALA A 240 4.35 4.90 18.57
N HIS A 241 4.56 6.21 18.57
CA HIS A 241 5.22 6.91 19.68
C HIS A 241 4.23 7.03 20.84
N ILE A 242 4.45 6.32 21.94
CA ILE A 242 3.50 6.15 23.05
C ILE A 242 2.87 7.46 23.54
N PRO A 243 3.63 8.56 23.78
CA PRO A 243 3.04 9.82 24.22
C PRO A 243 2.10 10.50 23.22
N ALA A 244 2.11 10.08 21.95
CA ALA A 244 1.39 10.74 20.87
C ALA A 244 0.72 9.76 19.89
N LYS A 245 0.36 8.57 20.37
CA LYS A 245 -0.34 7.60 19.50
C LYS A 245 -1.75 8.08 19.16
N GLY A 246 -2.10 7.98 17.88
CA GLY A 246 -3.42 8.39 17.39
C GLY A 246 -4.45 7.26 17.40
N TRP A 247 -4.01 6.00 17.40
CA TRP A 247 -4.85 4.80 17.38
C TRP A 247 -4.52 3.90 18.56
N ALA A 248 -5.50 3.17 19.06
CA ALA A 248 -5.30 2.25 20.18
C ALA A 248 -4.45 1.02 19.76
N GLN A 249 -4.73 0.43 18.58
CA GLN A 249 -3.92 -0.64 18.03
C GLN A 249 -2.70 -0.09 17.29
N ASN A 250 -1.56 -0.75 17.47
CA ASN A 250 -0.32 -0.47 16.77
C ASN A 250 0.53 -1.75 16.79
N LEU A 251 1.34 -1.97 15.79
CA LEU A 251 2.16 -3.19 15.76
C LEU A 251 3.33 -3.09 16.74
N ILE A 252 4.02 -1.94 16.75
CA ILE A 252 5.17 -1.67 17.60
C ILE A 252 4.97 -0.32 18.30
N GLU A 253 4.98 -0.32 19.61
CA GLU A 253 4.95 0.90 20.42
C GLU A 253 6.36 1.26 20.89
N PHE A 254 6.69 2.53 20.91
CA PHE A 254 8.02 2.98 21.31
C PHE A 254 7.99 4.36 21.98
N ASN A 255 9.08 4.62 22.71
CA ASN A 255 9.51 5.95 23.16
C ASN A 255 11.04 6.02 23.04
N PRO A 256 11.71 7.16 23.35
CA PRO A 256 13.16 7.27 23.20
C PRO A 256 13.99 6.23 23.99
N ALA A 257 13.42 5.58 24.99
CA ALA A 257 14.14 4.65 25.87
C ALA A 257 13.73 3.18 25.65
N HIS A 258 12.54 2.90 25.11
CA HIS A 258 11.99 1.55 25.03
C HIS A 258 11.25 1.31 23.71
N VAL A 259 11.33 0.07 23.22
CA VAL A 259 10.54 -0.48 22.13
C VAL A 259 9.74 -1.66 22.66
N SER A 260 8.44 -1.68 22.38
CA SER A 260 7.50 -2.69 22.86
C SER A 260 6.72 -3.27 21.67
N PRO A 261 7.14 -4.39 21.09
CA PRO A 261 6.34 -5.11 20.12
C PRO A 261 5.08 -5.68 20.80
N THR A 262 3.97 -5.68 20.07
CA THR A 262 2.69 -6.21 20.55
C THR A 262 2.56 -7.70 20.25
N VAL A 263 1.52 -8.36 20.77
CA VAL A 263 1.22 -9.75 20.43
C VAL A 263 0.90 -9.93 18.94
N ASN A 264 0.32 -8.91 18.29
CA ASN A 264 0.08 -8.92 16.84
C ASN A 264 1.40 -8.87 16.05
N TYR A 265 2.40 -8.12 16.55
CA TYR A 265 3.76 -8.16 15.97
C TYR A 265 4.35 -9.58 15.99
N GLU A 266 4.16 -10.34 17.07
CA GLU A 266 4.68 -11.72 17.14
C GLU A 266 4.02 -12.63 16.09
N VAL A 267 2.74 -12.42 15.77
CA VAL A 267 2.06 -13.11 14.68
C VAL A 267 2.68 -12.72 13.34
N GLU A 268 2.77 -11.41 13.04
CA GLU A 268 3.39 -10.94 11.79
C GLU A 268 4.82 -11.48 11.62
N ARG A 269 5.60 -11.48 12.69
CA ARG A 269 6.96 -12.01 12.69
C ARG A 269 7.01 -13.50 12.35
N LEU A 270 6.09 -14.31 12.87
CA LEU A 270 6.01 -15.75 12.55
C LEU A 270 5.74 -15.95 11.05
N PHE A 271 4.78 -15.23 10.49
CA PHE A 271 4.44 -15.33 9.05
C PHE A 271 5.54 -14.76 8.14
N SER A 272 6.28 -13.75 8.60
CA SER A 272 7.35 -13.14 7.80
C SER A 272 8.66 -13.94 7.82
N THR A 273 8.86 -14.86 8.76
CA THR A 273 10.15 -15.55 8.96
C THR A 273 10.09 -17.05 8.74
N HIS A 274 8.94 -17.64 8.58
CA HIS A 274 8.71 -19.08 8.42
C HIS A 274 7.89 -19.41 7.19
#